data_30d65e1fb18344a264094da3c35d89dc
#
_entry.id   30d65e1fb18344a264094da3c35d89dc
#
_cell.length_a   1.000
_cell.length_b   1.000
_cell.length_c   1.000
_cell.angle_alpha   90.00
_cell.angle_beta   90.00
_cell.angle_gamma   90.00
#
_symmetry.space_group_name_H-M   'P 1'
#
loop_
_entity.id
_entity.type
_entity.pdbx_description
1 polymer ?
#
loop_
_entity_poly.entity_id
_entity_poly.type
_entity_poly.pdbx_seq_one_letter_code
_entity_poly.pdbx_strand_id
1 'polypeptide(L)'
;MSNQYEVLGKAPVAEDLKNLSPKDVHLTIKNLNAGYGKMEILHNFELFVSKAQSLCLIGPNGAGKSTILHSIYGFTNIFSGKIEIDGKEITNLSPAEKLKSVGIAYILQDNSVFPDMTVEENLLMGGFIKDKTEESYAEAEKILQKYERLGNRRNQPAKVLSGGERRLLEISRALVMKPSVLLVDEPSIGLEPRYIDMVFEILRDLQENEKKTIILVEQNAKKGLEFADIGYVLVSGQTAIAGKGNDLLENPDVGRLFLGG
;
A
#
# COMPACT_ATOMS: atom_id res chain seq x y z
N MET A 1 12.14 -18.95 -24.56
CA MET A 1 12.73 -17.79 -23.85
C MET A 1 13.19 -18.34 -22.51
N SER A 2 14.51 -18.30 -22.21
CA SER A 2 14.99 -18.67 -20.87
C SER A 2 14.34 -17.72 -19.88
N ASN A 3 13.74 -18.27 -18.84
CA ASN A 3 13.05 -17.47 -17.83
C ASN A 3 14.14 -16.70 -17.05
N GLN A 4 14.30 -15.42 -17.36
CA GLN A 4 15.33 -14.56 -16.74
C GLN A 4 15.23 -14.50 -15.20
N TYR A 5 14.12 -14.97 -14.65
CA TYR A 5 13.84 -14.99 -13.21
C TYR A 5 14.21 -16.33 -12.52
N GLU A 6 14.67 -17.35 -13.27
CA GLU A 6 15.16 -18.62 -12.70
C GLU A 6 16.34 -18.42 -11.75
N VAL A 7 17.09 -17.35 -11.95
CA VAL A 7 18.24 -16.96 -11.10
C VAL A 7 17.84 -16.59 -9.67
N LEU A 8 16.57 -16.22 -9.42
CA LEU A 8 16.08 -15.89 -8.08
C LEU A 8 15.98 -17.11 -7.15
N GLY A 9 16.22 -18.30 -7.69
CA GLY A 9 16.24 -19.55 -6.91
C GLY A 9 14.85 -20.12 -6.67
N LYS A 10 14.71 -20.90 -5.60
CA LYS A 10 13.44 -21.55 -5.25
C LYS A 10 12.51 -20.54 -4.56
N ALA A 11 11.25 -20.48 -5.00
CA ALA A 11 10.24 -19.66 -4.35
C ALA A 11 10.12 -19.97 -2.85
N PRO A 12 9.95 -18.95 -1.99
CA PRO A 12 9.80 -19.14 -0.55
C PRO A 12 8.51 -19.91 -0.23
N VAL A 13 8.55 -20.74 0.80
CA VAL A 13 7.35 -21.40 1.32
C VAL A 13 6.69 -20.52 2.39
N ALA A 14 5.44 -20.82 2.74
CA ALA A 14 4.65 -20.08 3.72
C ALA A 14 5.38 -19.83 5.05
N GLU A 15 6.15 -20.80 5.51
CA GLU A 15 6.92 -20.70 6.75
C GLU A 15 8.04 -19.66 6.65
N ASP A 16 8.74 -19.60 5.52
CA ASP A 16 9.78 -18.59 5.26
C ASP A 16 9.17 -17.19 5.30
N LEU A 17 8.03 -17.01 4.63
CA LEU A 17 7.31 -15.73 4.58
C LEU A 17 6.82 -15.32 5.98
N LYS A 18 6.31 -16.26 6.77
CA LYS A 18 5.85 -16.01 8.13
C LYS A 18 6.99 -15.61 9.06
N ASN A 19 8.19 -16.17 8.87
CA ASN A 19 9.37 -15.83 9.65
C ASN A 19 9.85 -14.39 9.46
N LEU A 20 9.50 -13.75 8.33
CA LEU A 20 9.74 -12.32 8.10
C LEU A 20 8.81 -11.42 8.92
N SER A 21 7.71 -11.97 9.44
CA SER A 21 6.71 -11.28 10.27
C SER A 21 6.51 -12.02 11.60
N PRO A 22 7.54 -12.06 12.48
CA PRO A 22 7.56 -12.96 13.65
C PRO A 22 6.68 -12.52 14.82
N LYS A 23 6.17 -11.28 14.79
CA LYS A 23 5.40 -10.71 15.91
C LYS A 23 4.01 -10.30 15.42
N ASP A 24 2.97 -10.64 16.21
CA ASP A 24 1.61 -10.11 16.04
C ASP A 24 1.19 -9.96 14.57
N VAL A 25 1.17 -11.06 13.81
CA VAL A 25 0.75 -11.03 12.42
C VAL A 25 -0.63 -10.37 12.32
N HIS A 26 -0.68 -9.23 11.64
CA HIS A 26 -1.87 -8.40 11.52
C HIS A 26 -2.68 -8.74 10.27
N LEU A 27 -2.00 -8.82 9.11
CA LEU A 27 -2.63 -9.18 7.84
C LEU A 27 -2.02 -10.46 7.31
N THR A 28 -2.90 -11.40 6.93
CA THR A 28 -2.51 -12.70 6.38
C THR A 28 -3.27 -12.96 5.09
N ILE A 29 -2.58 -13.42 4.08
CA ILE A 29 -3.16 -13.99 2.86
C ILE A 29 -2.69 -15.44 2.76
N LYS A 30 -3.60 -16.39 2.52
CA LYS A 30 -3.31 -17.82 2.42
C LYS A 30 -3.89 -18.41 1.13
N ASN A 31 -3.03 -19.05 0.34
CA ASN A 31 -3.38 -19.78 -0.89
C ASN A 31 -4.32 -19.00 -1.83
N LEU A 32 -4.07 -17.68 -2.00
CA LEU A 32 -4.95 -16.79 -2.73
C LEU A 32 -4.80 -16.97 -4.24
N ASN A 33 -5.90 -17.34 -4.89
CA ASN A 33 -6.07 -17.25 -6.33
C ASN A 33 -7.08 -16.14 -6.62
N ALA A 34 -6.66 -15.09 -7.32
CA ALA A 34 -7.46 -13.89 -7.53
C ALA A 34 -7.16 -13.23 -8.88
N GLY A 35 -8.11 -12.42 -9.36
CA GLY A 35 -7.93 -11.69 -10.61
C GLY A 35 -9.16 -10.90 -11.03
N TYR A 36 -9.37 -10.72 -12.33
CA TYR A 36 -10.44 -9.88 -12.86
C TYR A 36 -11.32 -10.66 -13.82
N GLY A 37 -12.64 -10.60 -13.62
CA GLY A 37 -13.58 -11.39 -14.40
C GLY A 37 -13.29 -12.87 -14.26
N LYS A 38 -12.88 -13.52 -15.35
CA LYS A 38 -12.45 -14.94 -15.38
C LYS A 38 -10.95 -15.14 -15.44
N MET A 39 -10.18 -14.03 -15.53
CA MET A 39 -8.73 -14.09 -15.65
C MET A 39 -8.11 -14.16 -14.25
N GLU A 40 -7.43 -15.24 -13.97
CA GLU A 40 -6.64 -15.42 -12.76
C GLU A 40 -5.26 -14.78 -12.96
N ILE A 41 -4.84 -13.96 -12.00
CA ILE A 41 -3.58 -13.21 -12.01
C ILE A 41 -2.67 -13.69 -10.88
N LEU A 42 -3.23 -13.91 -9.69
CA LEU A 42 -2.51 -14.42 -8.53
C LEU A 42 -2.73 -15.92 -8.40
N HIS A 43 -1.65 -16.66 -8.14
CA HIS A 43 -1.65 -18.11 -8.10
C HIS A 43 -1.05 -18.60 -6.77
N ASN A 44 -1.88 -19.15 -5.89
CA ASN A 44 -1.49 -19.65 -4.56
C ASN A 44 -0.65 -18.62 -3.78
N PHE A 45 -1.01 -17.34 -3.89
CA PHE A 45 -0.25 -16.25 -3.29
C PHE A 45 -0.41 -16.26 -1.77
N GLU A 46 0.71 -16.05 -1.06
CA GLU A 46 0.75 -15.94 0.38
C GLU A 46 1.45 -14.66 0.83
N LEU A 47 0.97 -14.07 1.93
CA LEU A 47 1.54 -12.87 2.52
C LEU A 47 1.28 -12.85 4.01
N PHE A 48 2.30 -12.43 4.78
CA PHE A 48 2.21 -12.22 6.20
C PHE A 48 2.85 -10.87 6.54
N VAL A 49 2.12 -10.02 7.27
CA VAL A 49 2.61 -8.70 7.71
C VAL A 49 2.21 -8.50 9.17
N SER A 50 3.18 -8.14 10.00
CA SER A 50 2.97 -7.82 11.41
C SER A 50 2.37 -6.41 11.60
N LYS A 51 1.84 -6.13 12.79
CA LYS A 51 1.41 -4.76 13.16
C LYS A 51 2.59 -3.78 13.07
N ALA A 52 2.31 -2.60 12.51
CA ALA A 52 3.28 -1.53 12.31
C ALA A 52 4.51 -1.93 11.46
N GLN A 53 4.41 -2.98 10.66
CA GLN A 53 5.42 -3.40 9.70
C GLN A 53 5.11 -2.82 8.32
N SER A 54 6.16 -2.47 7.58
CA SER A 54 6.08 -2.08 6.18
C SER A 54 6.51 -3.22 5.26
N LEU A 55 5.70 -3.48 4.23
CA LEU A 55 6.01 -4.45 3.18
C LEU A 55 6.00 -3.76 1.83
N CYS A 56 7.06 -3.96 1.04
CA CYS A 56 7.13 -3.50 -0.34
C CYS A 56 6.98 -4.67 -1.32
N LEU A 57 6.09 -4.51 -2.28
CA LEU A 57 5.88 -5.41 -3.41
C LEU A 57 6.60 -4.85 -4.63
N ILE A 58 7.62 -5.54 -5.12
CA ILE A 58 8.35 -5.19 -6.34
C ILE A 58 8.25 -6.29 -7.38
N GLY A 59 8.59 -5.99 -8.62
CA GLY A 59 8.54 -6.95 -9.73
C GLY A 59 8.19 -6.27 -11.04
N PRO A 60 8.24 -6.99 -12.17
CA PRO A 60 7.94 -6.43 -13.48
C PRO A 60 6.47 -5.97 -13.60
N ASN A 61 6.19 -5.16 -14.62
CA ASN A 61 4.82 -4.80 -14.95
C ASN A 61 4.02 -6.05 -15.31
N GLY A 62 2.79 -6.14 -14.82
CA GLY A 62 1.95 -7.32 -15.00
C GLY A 62 2.24 -8.48 -14.04
N ALA A 63 3.18 -8.35 -13.10
CA ALA A 63 3.48 -9.41 -12.12
C ALA A 63 2.38 -9.68 -11.10
N GLY A 64 1.34 -8.81 -11.02
CA GLY A 64 0.25 -8.96 -10.08
C GLY A 64 0.36 -8.09 -8.81
N LYS A 65 1.31 -7.15 -8.75
CA LYS A 65 1.52 -6.28 -7.57
C LYS A 65 0.26 -5.53 -7.13
N SER A 66 -0.31 -4.70 -8.00
CA SER A 66 -1.55 -3.96 -7.69
C SER A 66 -2.75 -4.90 -7.52
N THR A 67 -2.72 -6.09 -8.17
CA THR A 67 -3.77 -7.10 -7.97
C THR A 67 -3.81 -7.60 -6.52
N ILE A 68 -2.67 -7.67 -5.83
CA ILE A 68 -2.62 -8.01 -4.40
C ILE A 68 -3.34 -6.92 -3.57
N LEU A 69 -2.99 -5.65 -3.78
CA LEU A 69 -3.65 -4.53 -3.08
C LEU A 69 -5.17 -4.52 -3.39
N HIS A 70 -5.53 -4.71 -4.65
CA HIS A 70 -6.93 -4.82 -5.09
C HIS A 70 -7.65 -5.98 -4.41
N SER A 71 -7.00 -7.13 -4.25
CA SER A 71 -7.58 -8.29 -3.57
C SER A 71 -7.82 -8.03 -2.09
N ILE A 72 -6.83 -7.44 -1.40
CA ILE A 72 -6.97 -7.05 0.00
C ILE A 72 -8.14 -6.06 0.14
N TYR A 73 -8.26 -5.08 -0.74
CA TYR A 73 -9.30 -4.05 -0.65
C TYR A 73 -10.68 -4.51 -1.14
N GLY A 74 -10.75 -5.52 -2.02
CA GLY A 74 -12.01 -6.09 -2.51
C GLY A 74 -12.41 -5.63 -3.92
N PHE A 75 -11.43 -5.34 -4.78
CA PHE A 75 -11.63 -4.95 -6.19
C PHE A 75 -11.42 -6.08 -7.19
N THR A 76 -11.05 -7.28 -6.72
CA THR A 76 -10.85 -8.47 -7.56
C THR A 76 -11.87 -9.55 -7.26
N ASN A 77 -11.98 -10.50 -8.18
CA ASN A 77 -12.65 -11.77 -7.91
C ASN A 77 -11.67 -12.69 -7.18
N ILE A 78 -12.07 -13.21 -6.03
CA ILE A 78 -11.33 -14.23 -5.30
C ILE A 78 -11.86 -15.59 -5.75
N PHE A 79 -11.02 -16.42 -6.38
CA PHE A 79 -11.38 -17.76 -6.84
C PHE A 79 -11.18 -18.80 -5.74
N SER A 80 -10.13 -18.62 -4.93
CA SER A 80 -9.87 -19.44 -3.73
C SER A 80 -8.90 -18.73 -2.78
N GLY A 81 -8.74 -19.27 -1.58
CA GLY A 81 -7.88 -18.72 -0.54
C GLY A 81 -8.60 -17.79 0.41
N LYS A 82 -7.84 -17.20 1.33
CA LYS A 82 -8.39 -16.36 2.42
C LYS A 82 -7.52 -15.15 2.68
N ILE A 83 -8.18 -14.06 3.07
CA ILE A 83 -7.55 -12.83 3.58
C ILE A 83 -8.08 -12.61 5.00
N GLU A 84 -7.17 -12.44 5.95
CA GLU A 84 -7.49 -12.30 7.37
C GLU A 84 -6.79 -11.06 7.96
N ILE A 85 -7.49 -10.36 8.86
CA ILE A 85 -6.93 -9.32 9.74
C ILE A 85 -7.14 -9.75 11.20
N ASP A 86 -6.07 -9.77 11.99
CA ASP A 86 -6.07 -10.23 13.39
C ASP A 86 -6.82 -11.59 13.55
N GLY A 87 -6.63 -12.51 12.59
CA GLY A 87 -7.25 -13.83 12.56
C GLY A 87 -8.74 -13.84 12.16
N LYS A 88 -9.32 -12.70 11.81
CA LYS A 88 -10.70 -12.60 11.31
C LYS A 88 -10.71 -12.55 9.79
N GLU A 89 -11.49 -13.41 9.17
CA GLU A 89 -11.62 -13.45 7.72
C GLU A 89 -12.35 -12.21 7.19
N ILE A 90 -11.72 -11.56 6.19
CA ILE A 90 -12.24 -10.36 5.53
C ILE A 90 -12.37 -10.54 4.01
N THR A 91 -12.19 -11.76 3.51
CA THR A 91 -12.10 -12.07 2.07
C THR A 91 -13.25 -11.46 1.28
N ASN A 92 -14.47 -11.66 1.74
CA ASN A 92 -15.70 -11.28 1.02
C ASN A 92 -16.32 -9.94 1.49
N LEU A 93 -15.65 -9.20 2.36
CA LEU A 93 -16.14 -7.89 2.77
C LEU A 93 -16.02 -6.89 1.62
N SER A 94 -17.00 -6.02 1.50
CA SER A 94 -16.97 -4.91 0.53
C SER A 94 -15.86 -3.90 0.89
N PRO A 95 -15.39 -3.09 -0.08
CA PRO A 95 -14.43 -2.01 0.18
C PRO A 95 -14.86 -1.05 1.29
N ALA A 96 -16.16 -0.72 1.35
CA ALA A 96 -16.71 0.15 2.38
C ALA A 96 -16.62 -0.48 3.79
N GLU A 97 -16.91 -1.79 3.93
CA GLU A 97 -16.77 -2.52 5.19
C GLU A 97 -15.30 -2.64 5.60
N LYS A 98 -14.40 -2.92 4.64
CA LYS A 98 -12.95 -2.97 4.88
C LYS A 98 -12.41 -1.64 5.37
N LEU A 99 -12.86 -0.53 4.80
CA LEU A 99 -12.47 0.80 5.27
C LEU A 99 -13.11 1.15 6.64
N LYS A 100 -14.43 0.97 6.77
CA LYS A 100 -15.18 1.45 7.96
C LYS A 100 -15.00 0.56 9.18
N SER A 101 -15.03 -0.76 9.01
CA SER A 101 -15.11 -1.73 10.10
C SER A 101 -13.78 -2.43 10.39
N VAL A 102 -12.94 -2.59 9.36
CA VAL A 102 -11.63 -3.26 9.48
C VAL A 102 -10.48 -2.26 9.61
N GLY A 103 -10.65 -1.05 9.04
CA GLY A 103 -9.62 -0.01 9.09
C GLY A 103 -8.53 -0.19 8.04
N ILE A 104 -8.89 -0.65 6.83
CA ILE A 104 -7.99 -0.71 5.67
C ILE A 104 -8.31 0.46 4.76
N ALA A 105 -7.35 1.33 4.48
CA ALA A 105 -7.48 2.39 3.49
C ALA A 105 -6.59 2.13 2.28
N TYR A 106 -7.03 2.57 1.10
CA TYR A 106 -6.31 2.43 -0.16
C TYR A 106 -5.97 3.80 -0.74
N ILE A 107 -4.68 4.04 -0.94
CA ILE A 107 -4.13 5.23 -1.58
C ILE A 107 -3.80 4.85 -3.02
N LEU A 108 -4.61 5.33 -3.94
CA LEU A 108 -4.50 5.04 -5.38
C LEU A 108 -3.26 5.67 -6.00
N GLN A 109 -2.84 5.11 -7.14
CA GLN A 109 -1.71 5.58 -7.93
C GLN A 109 -1.86 7.03 -8.37
N ASP A 110 -3.02 7.41 -8.95
CA ASP A 110 -3.25 8.71 -9.60
C ASP A 110 -4.64 9.31 -9.31
N ASN A 111 -4.69 10.65 -9.42
CA ASN A 111 -5.92 11.45 -9.60
C ASN A 111 -7.06 11.13 -8.62
N SER A 112 -6.72 10.84 -7.38
CA SER A 112 -7.72 10.49 -6.39
C SER A 112 -8.35 11.70 -5.69
N VAL A 113 -7.84 12.92 -5.91
CA VAL A 113 -8.44 14.16 -5.38
C VAL A 113 -9.57 14.68 -6.27
N PHE A 114 -10.49 15.40 -5.67
CA PHE A 114 -11.54 16.15 -6.37
C PHE A 114 -10.99 17.55 -6.71
N PRO A 115 -10.65 17.83 -7.98
CA PRO A 115 -9.83 18.99 -8.34
C PRO A 115 -10.53 20.34 -8.08
N ASP A 116 -11.84 20.39 -8.21
CA ASP A 116 -12.64 21.60 -8.01
C ASP A 116 -13.09 21.82 -6.56
N MET A 117 -12.95 20.82 -5.71
CA MET A 117 -13.18 20.94 -4.28
C MET A 117 -11.93 21.53 -3.57
N THR A 118 -12.17 22.24 -2.47
CA THR A 118 -11.10 22.75 -1.62
C THR A 118 -10.31 21.61 -0.95
N VAL A 119 -9.15 21.92 -0.39
CA VAL A 119 -8.36 20.99 0.42
C VAL A 119 -9.20 20.41 1.55
N GLU A 120 -9.92 21.28 2.30
CA GLU A 120 -10.79 20.82 3.39
C GLU A 120 -11.91 19.89 2.90
N GLU A 121 -12.62 20.27 1.84
CA GLU A 121 -13.69 19.44 1.28
C GLU A 121 -13.17 18.09 0.81
N ASN A 122 -11.97 18.03 0.21
CA ASN A 122 -11.31 16.77 -0.14
C ASN A 122 -11.06 15.89 1.09
N LEU A 123 -10.59 16.47 2.21
CA LEU A 123 -10.40 15.74 3.46
C LEU A 123 -11.74 15.21 3.99
N LEU A 124 -12.79 16.03 4.00
CA LEU A 124 -14.13 15.64 4.46
C LEU A 124 -14.70 14.49 3.62
N MET A 125 -14.45 14.47 2.32
CA MET A 125 -14.80 13.32 1.45
C MET A 125 -14.13 12.02 1.89
N GLY A 126 -12.93 12.08 2.46
CA GLY A 126 -12.27 10.91 3.05
C GLY A 126 -13.05 10.28 4.22
N GLY A 127 -13.84 11.07 4.92
CA GLY A 127 -14.69 10.62 6.03
C GLY A 127 -16.17 10.43 5.68
N PHE A 128 -16.53 10.46 4.39
CA PHE A 128 -17.94 10.45 3.94
C PHE A 128 -18.77 9.27 4.48
N ILE A 129 -18.16 8.11 4.70
CA ILE A 129 -18.83 6.91 5.21
C ILE A 129 -18.89 6.82 6.75
N LYS A 130 -18.38 7.82 7.47
CA LYS A 130 -18.54 7.88 8.95
C LYS A 130 -19.98 8.14 9.32
N ASP A 131 -20.38 7.61 10.50
CA ASP A 131 -21.74 7.77 11.00
C ASP A 131 -22.03 9.20 11.51
N LYS A 132 -20.97 9.91 11.93
CA LYS A 132 -21.07 11.28 12.45
C LYS A 132 -20.17 12.21 11.68
N THR A 133 -20.75 13.21 11.06
CA THR A 133 -20.04 14.22 10.26
C THR A 133 -19.03 15.01 11.11
N GLU A 134 -19.37 15.28 12.37
CA GLU A 134 -18.50 16.01 13.30
C GLU A 134 -17.16 15.29 13.52
N GLU A 135 -17.14 13.95 13.48
CA GLU A 135 -15.90 13.18 13.57
C GLU A 135 -15.00 13.39 12.35
N SER A 136 -15.60 13.55 11.16
CA SER A 136 -14.84 13.85 9.94
C SER A 136 -14.21 15.24 10.02
N TYR A 137 -14.95 16.26 10.50
CA TYR A 137 -14.41 17.60 10.73
C TYR A 137 -13.28 17.60 11.74
N ALA A 138 -13.45 16.92 12.87
CA ALA A 138 -12.41 16.84 13.89
C ALA A 138 -11.12 16.20 13.40
N GLU A 139 -11.21 15.14 12.57
CA GLU A 139 -10.02 14.51 12.00
C GLU A 139 -9.41 15.33 10.87
N ALA A 140 -10.22 15.96 10.02
CA ALA A 140 -9.71 16.88 9.00
C ALA A 140 -8.94 18.05 9.63
N GLU A 141 -9.44 18.61 10.73
CA GLU A 141 -8.75 19.69 11.46
C GLU A 141 -7.39 19.24 12.02
N LYS A 142 -7.30 18.04 12.63
CA LYS A 142 -6.02 17.50 13.09
C LYS A 142 -5.02 17.30 11.95
N ILE A 143 -5.49 16.84 10.80
CA ILE A 143 -4.67 16.66 9.60
C ILE A 143 -4.16 18.01 9.09
N LEU A 144 -5.01 19.03 9.02
CA LEU A 144 -4.62 20.39 8.60
C LEU A 144 -3.61 21.03 9.56
N GLN A 145 -3.72 20.74 10.86
CA GLN A 145 -2.75 21.18 11.87
C GLN A 145 -1.42 20.42 11.76
N LYS A 146 -1.47 19.10 11.52
CA LYS A 146 -0.27 18.28 11.34
C LYS A 146 0.50 18.67 10.08
N TYR A 147 -0.19 18.93 8.99
CA TYR A 147 0.40 19.24 7.69
C TYR A 147 0.15 20.71 7.32
N GLU A 148 0.98 21.61 7.84
CA GLU A 148 0.86 23.08 7.63
C GLU A 148 0.72 23.47 6.15
N ARG A 149 1.38 22.72 5.23
CA ARG A 149 1.28 22.96 3.78
C ARG A 149 -0.16 22.84 3.29
N LEU A 150 -0.94 21.91 3.83
CA LEU A 150 -2.37 21.77 3.53
C LEU A 150 -3.20 22.79 4.31
N GLY A 151 -2.88 23.01 5.58
CA GLY A 151 -3.55 24.00 6.44
C GLY A 151 -3.55 25.39 5.84
N ASN A 152 -2.40 25.85 5.33
CA ASN A 152 -2.24 27.17 4.67
C ASN A 152 -3.02 27.27 3.35
N ARG A 153 -3.47 26.16 2.78
CA ARG A 153 -4.23 26.09 1.53
C ARG A 153 -5.65 25.58 1.71
N ARG A 154 -6.13 25.50 2.96
CA ARG A 154 -7.39 24.90 3.38
C ARG A 154 -8.56 25.23 2.44
N ASN A 155 -8.72 26.49 2.09
CA ASN A 155 -9.83 26.99 1.26
C ASN A 155 -9.51 27.08 -0.23
N GLN A 156 -8.35 26.58 -0.67
CA GLN A 156 -7.96 26.57 -2.08
C GLN A 156 -8.44 25.28 -2.76
N PRO A 157 -8.90 25.36 -4.02
CA PRO A 157 -9.28 24.15 -4.78
C PRO A 157 -8.05 23.28 -5.05
N ALA A 158 -8.21 21.96 -4.99
CA ALA A 158 -7.08 21.01 -5.11
C ALA A 158 -6.36 21.09 -6.47
N LYS A 159 -7.00 21.60 -7.52
CA LYS A 159 -6.37 21.79 -8.85
C LYS A 159 -5.20 22.76 -8.87
N VAL A 160 -5.10 23.68 -7.91
CA VAL A 160 -3.99 24.66 -7.86
C VAL A 160 -2.80 24.14 -7.04
N LEU A 161 -2.90 22.97 -6.41
CA LEU A 161 -1.83 22.36 -5.64
C LEU A 161 -0.70 21.86 -6.55
N SER A 162 0.54 21.95 -6.07
CA SER A 162 1.68 21.27 -6.69
C SER A 162 1.48 19.73 -6.64
N GLY A 163 2.24 18.98 -7.45
CA GLY A 163 2.17 17.52 -7.44
C GLY A 163 2.40 16.92 -6.06
N GLY A 164 3.40 17.42 -5.33
CA GLY A 164 3.68 16.97 -3.97
C GLY A 164 2.60 17.33 -2.95
N GLU A 165 2.03 18.54 -3.03
CA GLU A 165 0.90 18.94 -2.16
C GLU A 165 -0.35 18.12 -2.46
N ARG A 166 -0.59 17.80 -3.74
CA ARG A 166 -1.69 16.92 -4.15
C ARG A 166 -1.50 15.52 -3.59
N ARG A 167 -0.29 14.95 -3.69
CA ARG A 167 0.01 13.63 -3.13
C ARG A 167 -0.14 13.59 -1.61
N LEU A 168 0.30 14.66 -0.92
CA LEU A 168 0.04 14.82 0.51
C LEU A 168 -1.46 14.84 0.83
N LEU A 169 -2.27 15.53 0.03
CA LEU A 169 -3.73 15.57 0.21
C LEU A 169 -4.37 14.18 -0.01
N GLU A 170 -3.92 13.42 -1.00
CA GLU A 170 -4.37 12.04 -1.27
C GLU A 170 -4.11 11.12 -0.07
N ILE A 171 -2.89 11.14 0.46
CA ILE A 171 -2.53 10.39 1.67
C ILE A 171 -3.39 10.85 2.85
N SER A 172 -3.46 12.15 3.06
CA SER A 172 -4.18 12.77 4.18
C SER A 172 -5.67 12.43 4.18
N ARG A 173 -6.29 12.38 2.99
CA ARG A 173 -7.69 11.99 2.84
C ARG A 173 -7.95 10.57 3.33
N ALA A 174 -7.05 9.64 3.04
CA ALA A 174 -7.15 8.26 3.52
C ALA A 174 -7.07 8.18 5.06
N LEU A 175 -6.33 9.09 5.70
CA LEU A 175 -6.14 9.11 7.15
C LEU A 175 -7.37 9.56 7.94
N VAL A 176 -8.34 10.26 7.33
CA VAL A 176 -9.56 10.73 8.00
C VAL A 176 -10.35 9.58 8.63
N MET A 177 -10.31 8.40 8.04
CA MET A 177 -10.95 7.18 8.58
C MET A 177 -10.13 6.49 9.70
N LYS A 178 -8.94 7.00 10.05
CA LYS A 178 -8.02 6.42 11.04
C LYS A 178 -7.68 4.95 10.76
N PRO A 179 -7.26 4.59 9.55
CA PRO A 179 -6.98 3.19 9.22
C PRO A 179 -5.80 2.66 10.05
N SER A 180 -5.82 1.35 10.33
CA SER A 180 -4.66 0.62 10.87
C SER A 180 -3.75 0.09 9.77
N VAL A 181 -4.31 -0.16 8.58
CA VAL A 181 -3.59 -0.65 7.40
C VAL A 181 -3.72 0.35 6.25
N LEU A 182 -2.59 0.69 5.65
CA LEU A 182 -2.52 1.51 4.44
C LEU A 182 -2.03 0.63 3.27
N LEU A 183 -2.84 0.56 2.23
CA LEU A 183 -2.45 0.01 0.93
C LEU A 183 -2.05 1.20 0.05
N VAL A 184 -0.82 1.20 -0.46
CA VAL A 184 -0.25 2.34 -1.17
C VAL A 184 0.25 1.88 -2.54
N ASP A 185 -0.35 2.38 -3.60
CA ASP A 185 -0.02 1.98 -4.96
C ASP A 185 0.81 3.06 -5.67
N GLU A 186 2.07 2.75 -5.95
CA GLU A 186 3.04 3.57 -6.68
C GLU A 186 3.07 5.06 -6.27
N PRO A 187 3.31 5.38 -4.98
CA PRO A 187 3.17 6.74 -4.48
C PRO A 187 4.17 7.75 -5.06
N SER A 188 5.26 7.28 -5.65
CA SER A 188 6.32 8.12 -6.19
C SER A 188 6.14 8.47 -7.68
N ILE A 189 5.22 7.81 -8.38
CA ILE A 189 5.08 7.98 -9.82
C ILE A 189 4.76 9.42 -10.22
N GLY A 190 5.45 9.92 -11.25
CA GLY A 190 5.20 11.26 -11.79
C GLY A 190 5.62 12.42 -10.88
N LEU A 191 6.24 12.15 -9.73
CA LEU A 191 6.72 13.19 -8.83
C LEU A 191 8.17 13.59 -9.11
N GLU A 192 8.48 14.87 -8.86
CA GLU A 192 9.87 15.35 -8.79
C GLU A 192 10.61 14.71 -7.61
N PRO A 193 11.95 14.49 -7.68
CA PRO A 193 12.72 13.79 -6.65
C PRO A 193 12.48 14.30 -5.21
N ARG A 194 12.43 15.64 -5.01
CA ARG A 194 12.17 16.25 -3.69
C ARG A 194 10.81 15.87 -3.10
N TYR A 195 9.81 15.59 -3.93
CA TYR A 195 8.49 15.19 -3.46
C TYR A 195 8.40 13.69 -3.20
N ILE A 196 9.22 12.90 -3.90
CA ILE A 196 9.39 11.47 -3.62
C ILE A 196 9.89 11.29 -2.19
N ASP A 197 10.99 11.97 -1.83
CA ASP A 197 11.55 11.90 -0.47
C ASP A 197 10.52 12.33 0.59
N MET A 198 9.80 13.43 0.36
CA MET A 198 8.73 13.88 1.25
C MET A 198 7.64 12.81 1.45
N VAL A 199 7.21 12.12 0.40
CA VAL A 199 6.18 11.07 0.49
C VAL A 199 6.67 9.89 1.34
N PHE A 200 7.90 9.44 1.13
CA PHE A 200 8.48 8.36 1.93
C PHE A 200 8.72 8.76 3.38
N GLU A 201 9.09 10.01 3.67
CA GLU A 201 9.15 10.56 5.04
C GLU A 201 7.78 10.52 5.73
N ILE A 202 6.72 10.91 5.03
CA ILE A 202 5.34 10.83 5.55
C ILE A 202 4.95 9.38 5.85
N LEU A 203 5.20 8.45 4.93
CA LEU A 203 4.89 7.03 5.13
C LEU A 203 5.67 6.45 6.32
N ARG A 204 6.94 6.85 6.50
CA ARG A 204 7.77 6.44 7.63
C ARG A 204 7.22 6.99 8.95
N ASP A 205 6.83 8.27 9.00
CA ASP A 205 6.17 8.84 10.18
C ASP A 205 4.88 8.09 10.54
N LEU A 206 4.06 7.75 9.54
CA LEU A 206 2.84 6.99 9.74
C LEU A 206 3.12 5.57 10.27
N GLN A 207 4.17 4.91 9.81
CA GLN A 207 4.57 3.60 10.29
C GLN A 207 5.15 3.66 11.70
N GLU A 208 6.18 4.49 11.89
CA GLU A 208 6.99 4.51 13.12
C GLU A 208 6.27 5.17 14.30
N ASN A 209 5.62 6.33 14.07
CA ASN A 209 5.00 7.12 15.13
C ASN A 209 3.51 6.78 15.30
N GLU A 210 2.75 6.61 14.20
CA GLU A 210 1.34 6.28 14.28
C GLU A 210 1.06 4.76 14.24
N LYS A 211 2.10 3.93 14.16
CA LYS A 211 2.02 2.46 14.18
C LYS A 211 1.11 1.87 13.08
N LYS A 212 1.08 2.51 11.91
CA LYS A 212 0.34 1.99 10.76
C LYS A 212 1.09 0.81 10.14
N THR A 213 0.35 -0.23 9.75
CA THR A 213 0.86 -1.29 8.87
C THR A 213 0.75 -0.79 7.44
N ILE A 214 1.84 -0.88 6.66
CA ILE A 214 1.89 -0.33 5.29
C ILE A 214 2.23 -1.44 4.31
N ILE A 215 1.40 -1.61 3.28
CA ILE A 215 1.69 -2.47 2.14
C ILE A 215 1.83 -1.58 0.91
N LEU A 216 3.03 -1.51 0.39
CA LEU A 216 3.44 -0.62 -0.67
C LEU A 216 3.70 -1.41 -1.96
N VAL A 217 3.14 -0.98 -3.07
CA VAL A 217 3.62 -1.30 -4.43
C VAL A 217 4.45 -0.13 -4.90
N GLU A 218 5.67 -0.39 -5.41
CA GLU A 218 6.52 0.68 -5.90
C GLU A 218 7.27 0.23 -7.17
N GLN A 219 7.30 1.11 -8.17
CA GLN A 219 8.04 0.89 -9.41
C GLN A 219 9.52 1.17 -9.21
N ASN A 220 9.87 2.19 -8.41
CA ASN A 220 11.23 2.44 -7.97
C ASN A 220 11.60 1.44 -6.85
N ALA A 221 11.99 0.24 -7.26
CA ALA A 221 12.27 -0.86 -6.36
C ALA A 221 13.30 -0.50 -5.28
N LYS A 222 14.31 0.31 -5.60
CA LYS A 222 15.31 0.77 -4.65
C LYS A 222 14.67 1.58 -3.52
N LYS A 223 13.92 2.63 -3.86
CA LYS A 223 13.23 3.47 -2.86
C LYS A 223 12.21 2.67 -2.04
N GLY A 224 11.47 1.76 -2.67
CA GLY A 224 10.51 0.91 -1.99
C GLY A 224 11.17 -0.01 -0.97
N LEU A 225 12.29 -0.66 -1.32
CA LEU A 225 13.03 -1.54 -0.42
C LEU A 225 13.81 -0.77 0.66
N GLU A 226 14.33 0.43 0.38
CA GLU A 226 14.94 1.31 1.39
C GLU A 226 13.93 1.74 2.47
N PHE A 227 12.68 1.84 2.12
CA PHE A 227 11.59 2.17 3.04
C PHE A 227 11.13 0.96 3.85
N ALA A 228 11.00 -0.21 3.22
CA ALA A 228 10.26 -1.34 3.76
C ALA A 228 11.08 -2.22 4.73
N ASP A 229 10.45 -2.69 5.81
CA ASP A 229 11.02 -3.71 6.69
C ASP A 229 11.23 -5.02 5.95
N ILE A 230 10.26 -5.39 5.10
CA ILE A 230 10.30 -6.61 4.28
C ILE A 230 9.90 -6.31 2.84
N GLY A 231 10.48 -7.06 1.92
CA GLY A 231 10.17 -6.99 0.50
C GLY A 231 9.74 -8.34 -0.07
N TYR A 232 8.81 -8.31 -1.00
CA TYR A 232 8.44 -9.47 -1.82
C TYR A 232 8.65 -9.12 -3.29
N VAL A 233 9.39 -9.96 -3.98
CA VAL A 233 9.59 -9.86 -5.44
C VAL A 233 8.59 -10.78 -6.12
N LEU A 234 7.70 -10.20 -6.90
CA LEU A 234 6.66 -10.92 -7.63
C LEU A 234 7.08 -11.19 -9.08
N VAL A 235 6.75 -12.39 -9.54
CA VAL A 235 6.86 -12.79 -10.95
C VAL A 235 5.65 -13.64 -11.29
N SER A 236 4.91 -13.26 -12.35
CA SER A 236 3.76 -14.04 -12.84
C SER A 236 2.75 -14.48 -11.77
N GLY A 237 2.37 -13.54 -10.89
CA GLY A 237 1.35 -13.77 -9.85
C GLY A 237 1.80 -14.56 -8.63
N GLN A 238 3.09 -14.82 -8.49
CA GLN A 238 3.68 -15.59 -7.38
C GLN A 238 4.85 -14.82 -6.75
N THR A 239 5.18 -15.12 -5.49
CA THR A 239 6.38 -14.61 -4.85
C THR A 239 7.59 -15.44 -5.31
N ALA A 240 8.53 -14.79 -6.00
CA ALA A 240 9.76 -15.43 -6.45
C ALA A 240 10.84 -15.43 -5.36
N ILE A 241 10.97 -14.32 -4.64
CA ILE A 241 11.88 -14.18 -3.50
C ILE A 241 11.27 -13.21 -2.48
N ALA A 242 11.54 -13.41 -1.21
CA ALA A 242 11.17 -12.50 -0.14
C ALA A 242 12.31 -12.40 0.89
N GLY A 243 12.40 -11.27 1.58
CA GLY A 243 13.43 -11.02 2.58
C GLY A 243 13.24 -9.69 3.28
N LYS A 244 14.16 -9.34 4.18
CA LYS A 244 14.22 -7.98 4.71
C LYS A 244 14.56 -7.01 3.58
N GLY A 245 14.05 -5.78 3.65
CA GLY A 245 14.29 -4.78 2.62
C GLY A 245 15.78 -4.60 2.30
N ASN A 246 16.62 -4.44 3.33
CA ASN A 246 18.07 -4.30 3.18
C ASN A 246 18.75 -5.54 2.56
N ASP A 247 18.32 -6.75 2.96
CA ASP A 247 18.90 -7.99 2.43
C ASP A 247 18.59 -8.13 0.91
N LEU A 248 17.41 -7.69 0.48
CA LEU A 248 17.03 -7.68 -0.93
C LEU A 248 17.76 -6.58 -1.73
N LEU A 249 18.07 -5.43 -1.11
CA LEU A 249 18.88 -4.38 -1.74
C LEU A 249 20.30 -4.85 -2.03
N GLU A 250 20.87 -5.67 -1.16
CA GLU A 250 22.22 -6.23 -1.29
C GLU A 250 22.27 -7.50 -2.18
N ASN A 251 21.10 -8.06 -2.53
CA ASN A 251 21.03 -9.27 -3.34
C ASN A 251 21.42 -8.97 -4.82
N PRO A 252 22.49 -9.60 -5.36
CA PRO A 252 22.98 -9.30 -6.71
C PRO A 252 21.96 -9.58 -7.82
N ASP A 253 21.13 -10.61 -7.65
CA ASP A 253 20.13 -10.99 -8.66
C ASP A 253 18.94 -10.02 -8.65
N VAL A 254 18.52 -9.57 -7.47
CA VAL A 254 17.53 -8.48 -7.32
C VAL A 254 18.10 -7.19 -7.89
N GLY A 255 19.38 -6.88 -7.60
CA GLY A 255 20.09 -5.71 -8.14
C GLY A 255 20.04 -5.68 -9.65
N ARG A 256 20.46 -6.76 -10.30
CA ARG A 256 20.50 -6.89 -11.76
C ARG A 256 19.12 -6.82 -12.43
N LEU A 257 18.10 -7.41 -11.80
CA LEU A 257 16.76 -7.53 -12.42
C LEU A 257 15.86 -6.32 -12.17
N PHE A 258 16.00 -5.63 -11.03
CA PHE A 258 15.01 -4.66 -10.57
C PHE A 258 15.58 -3.32 -10.08
N LEU A 259 16.90 -3.23 -9.78
CA LEU A 259 17.49 -2.01 -9.20
C LEU A 259 18.32 -1.20 -10.20
N GLY A 260 18.39 -1.62 -11.46
CA GLY A 260 19.11 -0.90 -12.53
C GLY A 260 20.63 -1.06 -12.44
N GLY A 261 21.10 -2.24 -12.03
CA GLY A 261 22.50 -2.62 -12.00
C GLY A 261 23.11 -2.87 -13.38
#